data_05a8c159e74d6c9f4c852008c1bd1f11
#
_entry.id   05a8c159e74d6c9f4c852008c1bd1f11
#
_cell.length_a   1.000
_cell.length_b   1.000
_cell.length_c   1.000
_cell.angle_alpha   90.00
_cell.angle_beta   90.00
_cell.angle_gamma   90.00
#
_symmetry.space_group_name_H-M   'P 1'
#
loop_
_entity.id
_entity.type
_entity.pdbx_description
1 polymer ?
#
loop_
_entity_poly.entity_id
_entity_poly.type
_entity_poly.pdbx_seq_one_letter_code
_entity_poly.pdbx_strand_id
1 'polypeptide(L)'
;MKIFKEQQRFTQTWLIILLAMSIIVPIGIMIQEYAKENTKMTTNEFLLTLVGILVSVLFIFFFKLTTRIDEKGIHYQFFPFHFSLRRISWSEINSVNVRNYDPIGEYGGWGLKGGSLWNKAKGKAINISGDIGIQLTLKNGKKLLIGTQKESEAKRVLDTYKNKII
;
A
#
# COMPACT_ATOMS: atom_id res chain seq x y z
N MET A 1 -5.92 26.81 -10.15
CA MET A 1 -6.37 25.51 -9.61
C MET A 1 -5.15 24.72 -9.13
N LYS A 2 -5.07 24.35 -7.84
CA LYS A 2 -3.95 23.54 -7.33
C LYS A 2 -4.35 22.06 -7.36
N ILE A 3 -3.47 21.22 -7.87
CA ILE A 3 -3.70 19.78 -7.96
C ILE A 3 -2.52 19.06 -7.30
N PHE A 4 -2.82 18.14 -6.39
CA PHE A 4 -1.85 17.19 -5.88
C PHE A 4 -1.95 15.87 -6.65
N LYS A 5 -0.81 15.30 -7.01
CA LYS A 5 -0.73 13.96 -7.60
C LYS A 5 0.47 13.22 -7.04
N GLU A 6 0.25 12.00 -6.62
CA GLU A 6 1.30 11.12 -6.15
C GLU A 6 1.06 9.69 -6.60
N GLN A 7 2.13 9.00 -6.95
CA GLN A 7 2.14 7.56 -7.18
C GLN A 7 3.23 6.94 -6.32
N GLN A 8 2.88 5.92 -5.57
CA GLN A 8 3.79 5.17 -4.71
C GLN A 8 3.81 3.70 -5.14
N ARG A 9 4.98 3.08 -5.02
CA ARG A 9 5.20 1.64 -5.22
C ARG A 9 6.08 1.11 -4.10
N PHE A 10 6.09 -0.19 -3.91
CA PHE A 10 6.99 -0.85 -2.97
C PHE A 10 8.42 -0.84 -3.52
N THR A 11 9.20 0.18 -3.14
CA THR A 11 10.58 0.40 -3.60
C THR A 11 11.56 0.61 -2.43
N GLN A 12 11.13 0.30 -1.20
CA GLN A 12 11.96 0.46 -0.03
C GLN A 12 13.13 -0.52 -0.06
N THR A 13 14.35 -0.03 0.17
CA THR A 13 15.57 -0.83 0.11
C THR A 13 15.52 -2.05 1.04
N TRP A 14 15.06 -1.86 2.30
CA TRP A 14 14.92 -2.96 3.25
C TRP A 14 13.97 -4.05 2.75
N LEU A 15 12.86 -3.67 2.09
CA LEU A 15 11.89 -4.60 1.51
C LEU A 15 12.51 -5.38 0.35
N ILE A 16 13.27 -4.71 -0.52
CA ILE A 16 13.95 -5.34 -1.65
C ILE A 16 14.97 -6.38 -1.12
N ILE A 17 15.73 -6.03 -0.08
CA ILE A 17 16.67 -6.96 0.55
C ILE A 17 15.93 -8.18 1.13
N LEU A 18 14.83 -7.95 1.85
CA LEU A 18 14.02 -9.02 2.42
C LEU A 18 13.44 -9.94 1.33
N LEU A 19 12.95 -9.36 0.23
CA LEU A 19 12.45 -10.11 -0.92
C LEU A 19 13.56 -10.89 -1.62
N ALA A 20 14.75 -10.31 -1.77
CA ALA A 20 15.91 -11.01 -2.32
C ALA A 20 16.30 -12.22 -1.45
N MET A 21 16.35 -12.07 -0.14
CA MET A 21 16.61 -13.18 0.78
C MET A 21 15.52 -14.25 0.71
N SER A 22 14.25 -13.85 0.57
CA SER A 22 13.13 -14.78 0.43
C SER A 22 13.13 -15.58 -0.89
N ILE A 23 13.91 -15.16 -1.88
CA ILE A 23 14.19 -15.87 -3.13
C ILE A 23 15.43 -16.75 -2.98
N ILE A 24 16.55 -16.14 -2.57
CA ILE A 24 17.87 -16.81 -2.56
C ILE A 24 17.89 -18.02 -1.63
N VAL A 25 17.34 -17.88 -0.42
CA VAL A 25 17.39 -18.96 0.58
C VAL A 25 16.59 -20.20 0.14
N PRO A 26 15.30 -20.11 -0.23
CA PRO A 26 14.55 -21.29 -0.68
C PRO A 26 15.10 -21.90 -1.97
N ILE A 27 15.55 -21.08 -2.91
CA ILE A 27 16.15 -21.58 -4.17
C ILE A 27 17.46 -22.31 -3.87
N GLY A 28 18.32 -21.80 -2.97
CA GLY A 28 19.53 -22.46 -2.57
C GLY A 28 19.29 -23.83 -1.93
N ILE A 29 18.32 -23.92 -1.02
CA ILE A 29 17.90 -25.19 -0.40
C ILE A 29 17.35 -26.16 -1.47
N MET A 30 16.53 -25.67 -2.38
CA MET A 30 15.93 -26.47 -3.43
C MET A 30 16.97 -27.02 -4.42
N ILE A 31 17.99 -26.21 -4.79
CA ILE A 31 19.10 -26.67 -5.64
C ILE A 31 19.88 -27.77 -4.93
N GLN A 32 20.20 -27.61 -3.64
CA GLN A 32 20.91 -28.63 -2.87
C GLN A 32 20.12 -29.94 -2.80
N GLU A 33 18.79 -29.87 -2.61
CA GLU A 33 17.95 -31.06 -2.58
C GLU A 33 17.87 -31.74 -3.95
N TYR A 34 17.73 -30.97 -5.02
CA TYR A 34 17.68 -31.49 -6.39
C TYR A 34 19.00 -32.15 -6.84
N ALA A 35 20.13 -31.66 -6.34
CA ALA A 35 21.46 -32.17 -6.69
C ALA A 35 21.84 -33.48 -5.95
N LYS A 36 21.04 -33.97 -5.01
CA LYS A 36 21.30 -35.24 -4.33
C LYS A 36 21.05 -36.41 -5.26
N GLU A 37 21.93 -37.44 -5.23
CA GLU A 37 21.79 -38.67 -6.04
C GLU A 37 20.47 -39.42 -5.78
N ASN A 38 19.95 -39.35 -4.55
CA ASN A 38 18.69 -39.99 -4.16
C ASN A 38 17.54 -38.98 -4.02
N THR A 39 17.54 -37.90 -4.78
CA THR A 39 16.46 -36.92 -4.74
C THR A 39 15.14 -37.55 -5.17
N LYS A 40 14.07 -37.21 -4.44
CA LYS A 40 12.70 -37.54 -4.86
C LYS A 40 12.05 -36.46 -5.70
N MET A 41 12.73 -35.31 -5.84
CA MET A 41 12.22 -34.17 -6.59
C MET A 41 12.40 -34.39 -8.09
N THR A 42 11.32 -34.40 -8.82
CA THR A 42 11.33 -34.45 -10.28
C THR A 42 11.70 -33.09 -10.88
N THR A 43 12.21 -33.08 -12.12
CA THR A 43 12.53 -31.83 -12.83
C THR A 43 11.30 -30.91 -12.96
N ASN A 44 10.11 -31.47 -13.16
CA ASN A 44 8.89 -30.69 -13.25
C ASN A 44 8.53 -30.01 -11.91
N GLU A 45 8.65 -30.73 -10.81
CA GLU A 45 8.42 -30.15 -9.47
C GLU A 45 9.43 -29.05 -9.16
N PHE A 46 10.70 -29.24 -9.52
CA PHE A 46 11.73 -28.22 -9.40
C PHE A 46 11.35 -26.95 -10.16
N LEU A 47 11.01 -27.08 -11.44
CA LEU A 47 10.67 -25.92 -12.29
C LEU A 47 9.38 -25.23 -11.82
N LEU A 48 8.34 -25.98 -11.45
CA LEU A 48 7.09 -25.40 -10.95
C LEU A 48 7.30 -24.63 -9.66
N THR A 49 8.09 -25.16 -8.73
CA THR A 49 8.40 -24.50 -7.46
C THR A 49 9.23 -23.24 -7.70
N LEU A 50 10.23 -23.28 -8.57
CA LEU A 50 11.03 -22.12 -8.96
C LEU A 50 10.17 -21.00 -9.54
N VAL A 51 9.31 -21.32 -10.50
CA VAL A 51 8.39 -20.35 -11.10
C VAL A 51 7.42 -19.80 -10.05
N GLY A 52 6.88 -20.65 -9.18
CA GLY A 52 5.99 -20.23 -8.09
C GLY A 52 6.65 -19.21 -7.14
N ILE A 53 7.89 -19.46 -6.71
CA ILE A 53 8.66 -18.54 -5.88
C ILE A 53 8.86 -17.20 -6.61
N LEU A 54 9.33 -17.22 -7.84
CA LEU A 54 9.59 -16.00 -8.61
C LEU A 54 8.32 -15.18 -8.83
N VAL A 55 7.23 -15.82 -9.25
CA VAL A 55 5.94 -15.15 -9.49
C VAL A 55 5.41 -14.52 -8.20
N SER A 56 5.46 -15.24 -7.06
CA SER A 56 4.94 -14.75 -5.78
C SER A 56 5.67 -13.49 -5.31
N VAL A 57 6.99 -13.42 -5.49
CA VAL A 57 7.79 -12.26 -5.10
C VAL A 57 7.61 -11.10 -6.09
N LEU A 58 7.59 -11.39 -7.40
CA LEU A 58 7.39 -10.34 -8.40
C LEU A 58 6.03 -9.69 -8.28
N PHE A 59 5.02 -10.40 -7.76
CA PHE A 59 3.67 -9.88 -7.61
C PHE A 59 3.60 -8.60 -6.75
N ILE A 60 4.51 -8.42 -5.76
CA ILE A 60 4.51 -7.24 -4.89
C ILE A 60 4.78 -5.93 -5.66
N PHE A 61 5.52 -6.01 -6.77
CA PHE A 61 5.86 -4.83 -7.57
C PHE A 61 4.68 -4.31 -8.42
N PHE A 62 3.61 -5.09 -8.55
CA PHE A 62 2.37 -4.64 -9.19
C PHE A 62 1.56 -3.70 -8.30
N PHE A 63 1.79 -3.72 -6.98
CA PHE A 63 1.04 -2.84 -6.09
C PHE A 63 1.43 -1.38 -6.30
N LYS A 64 0.42 -0.56 -6.52
CA LYS A 64 0.58 0.87 -6.74
C LYS A 64 -0.53 1.64 -6.04
N LEU A 65 -0.15 2.63 -5.24
CA LEU A 65 -1.06 3.62 -4.68
C LEU A 65 -0.97 4.90 -5.52
N THR A 66 -2.09 5.30 -6.09
CA THR A 66 -2.23 6.59 -6.77
C THR A 66 -3.17 7.46 -5.95
N THR A 67 -2.72 8.68 -5.63
CA THR A 67 -3.51 9.68 -4.90
C THR A 67 -3.57 10.96 -5.72
N ARG A 68 -4.75 11.58 -5.80
CA ARG A 68 -4.97 12.87 -6.43
C ARG A 68 -5.93 13.69 -5.58
N ILE A 69 -5.60 14.97 -5.36
CA ILE A 69 -6.47 15.93 -4.70
C ILE A 69 -6.74 17.06 -5.68
N ASP A 70 -7.99 17.38 -5.91
CA ASP A 70 -8.41 18.45 -6.81
C ASP A 70 -9.70 19.12 -6.31
N GLU A 71 -10.29 19.99 -7.13
CA GLU A 71 -11.52 20.72 -6.83
C GLU A 71 -12.76 19.84 -6.58
N LYS A 72 -12.74 18.58 -7.07
CA LYS A 72 -13.86 17.62 -6.97
C LYS A 72 -13.77 16.75 -5.72
N GLY A 73 -12.59 16.70 -5.07
CA GLY A 73 -12.39 15.87 -3.90
C GLY A 73 -11.02 15.18 -3.87
N ILE A 74 -10.95 14.14 -3.06
CA ILE A 74 -9.77 13.30 -2.90
C ILE A 74 -10.01 11.98 -3.63
N HIS A 75 -9.10 11.68 -4.53
CA HIS A 75 -9.15 10.46 -5.35
C HIS A 75 -8.02 9.54 -4.94
N TYR A 76 -8.29 8.24 -4.90
CA TYR A 76 -7.31 7.23 -4.60
C TYR A 76 -7.56 5.95 -5.38
N GLN A 77 -6.50 5.22 -5.66
CA GLN A 77 -6.54 3.90 -6.28
C GLN A 77 -5.39 3.06 -5.73
N PHE A 78 -5.71 1.88 -5.27
CA PHE A 78 -4.71 0.89 -4.85
C PHE A 78 -4.82 -0.32 -5.77
N PHE A 79 -4.01 -0.33 -6.81
CA PHE A 79 -3.95 -1.44 -7.77
C PHE A 79 -3.19 -2.63 -7.15
N PRO A 80 -3.62 -3.88 -7.36
CA PRO A 80 -4.70 -4.33 -8.24
C PRO A 80 -6.11 -4.37 -7.61
N PHE A 81 -6.29 -4.04 -6.34
CA PHE A 81 -7.60 -4.13 -5.68
C PHE A 81 -8.63 -3.09 -6.18
N HIS A 82 -8.16 -1.95 -6.66
CA HIS A 82 -9.00 -0.93 -7.28
C HIS A 82 -8.58 -0.76 -8.74
N PHE A 83 -9.44 -1.14 -9.68
CA PHE A 83 -9.17 -0.97 -11.11
C PHE A 83 -9.41 0.47 -11.60
N SER A 84 -10.19 1.27 -10.86
CA SER A 84 -10.46 2.68 -11.16
C SER A 84 -10.14 3.58 -9.98
N LEU A 85 -9.93 4.88 -10.25
CA LEU A 85 -9.80 5.91 -9.23
C LEU A 85 -11.12 6.05 -8.47
N ARG A 86 -11.09 5.81 -7.17
CA ARG A 86 -12.21 6.06 -6.26
C ARG A 86 -12.16 7.51 -5.81
N ARG A 87 -13.29 8.19 -5.80
CA ARG A 87 -13.41 9.57 -5.38
C ARG A 87 -14.19 9.66 -4.07
N ILE A 88 -13.71 10.53 -3.18
CA ILE A 88 -14.42 11.02 -2.01
C ILE A 88 -14.63 12.51 -2.25
N SER A 89 -15.88 12.92 -2.39
CA SER A 89 -16.24 14.32 -2.62
C SER A 89 -16.02 15.15 -1.37
N TRP A 90 -15.72 16.44 -1.54
CA TRP A 90 -15.54 17.34 -0.38
C TRP A 90 -16.79 17.38 0.52
N SER A 91 -17.98 17.27 -0.06
CA SER A 91 -19.25 17.19 0.69
C SER A 91 -19.42 15.97 1.58
N GLU A 92 -18.66 14.88 1.32
CA GLU A 92 -18.70 13.65 2.13
C GLU A 92 -17.70 13.69 3.28
N ILE A 93 -16.76 14.65 3.25
CA ILE A 93 -15.68 14.77 4.23
C ILE A 93 -16.16 15.66 5.39
N ASN A 94 -15.99 15.17 6.61
CA ASN A 94 -16.19 15.95 7.83
C ASN A 94 -14.89 16.67 8.25
N SER A 95 -13.75 15.97 8.16
CA SER A 95 -12.45 16.56 8.43
C SER A 95 -11.35 15.86 7.64
N VAL A 96 -10.30 16.62 7.29
CA VAL A 96 -9.09 16.10 6.64
C VAL A 96 -7.85 16.80 7.20
N ASN A 97 -6.84 16.02 7.49
CA ASN A 97 -5.54 16.52 7.93
C ASN A 97 -4.41 15.58 7.48
N VAL A 98 -3.21 16.12 7.39
CA VAL A 98 -1.99 15.31 7.20
C VAL A 98 -1.34 15.12 8.56
N ARG A 99 -1.07 13.88 8.94
CA ARG A 99 -0.46 13.53 10.22
C ARG A 99 0.56 12.41 10.10
N ASN A 100 1.42 12.34 11.07
CA ASN A 100 2.20 11.14 11.30
C ASN A 100 1.31 10.06 11.91
N TYR A 101 1.61 8.81 11.60
CA TYR A 101 0.94 7.63 12.15
C TYR A 101 1.95 6.49 12.33
N ASP A 102 1.62 5.54 13.16
CA ASP A 102 2.41 4.30 13.28
C ASP A 102 1.82 3.24 12.35
N PRO A 103 2.52 2.91 11.23
CA PRO A 103 2.01 1.92 10.28
C PRO A 103 1.76 0.56 10.91
N ILE A 104 2.65 0.13 11.81
CA ILE A 104 2.59 -1.19 12.44
C ILE A 104 1.60 -1.19 13.61
N GLY A 105 1.75 -0.28 14.56
CA GLY A 105 0.91 -0.25 15.77
C GLY A 105 -0.51 0.23 15.52
N GLU A 106 -0.74 1.11 14.51
CA GLU A 106 -2.10 1.56 14.20
C GLU A 106 -2.84 0.64 13.23
N TYR A 107 -2.13 0.09 12.22
CA TYR A 107 -2.77 -0.61 11.09
C TYR A 107 -2.20 -2.01 10.80
N GLY A 108 -1.18 -2.46 11.55
CA GLY A 108 -0.55 -3.77 11.34
C GLY A 108 0.31 -3.84 10.07
N GLY A 109 0.91 -2.70 9.66
CA GLY A 109 1.84 -2.59 8.55
C GLY A 109 1.29 -1.83 7.33
N TRP A 110 2.00 -1.95 6.23
CA TRP A 110 1.66 -1.30 4.96
C TRP A 110 0.72 -2.15 4.10
N GLY A 111 0.07 -1.51 3.13
CA GLY A 111 -0.84 -2.11 2.16
C GLY A 111 -2.26 -1.58 2.26
N LEU A 112 -3.23 -2.38 1.82
CA LEU A 112 -4.65 -2.12 2.00
C LEU A 112 -5.10 -2.75 3.32
N LYS A 113 -5.22 -1.92 4.34
CA LYS A 113 -5.63 -2.32 5.68
C LYS A 113 -7.03 -1.74 5.97
N GLY A 114 -7.88 -2.50 6.59
CA GLY A 114 -9.15 -1.91 6.91
C GLY A 114 -10.14 -2.79 7.58
N GLY A 115 -10.84 -2.20 8.53
CA GLY A 115 -11.92 -2.85 9.25
C GLY A 115 -11.48 -4.11 9.99
N SER A 116 -10.18 -4.24 10.30
CA SER A 116 -9.63 -5.37 10.99
C SER A 116 -10.36 -5.59 12.31
N LEU A 117 -10.52 -6.85 12.67
CA LEU A 117 -11.02 -7.32 13.97
C LEU A 117 -10.33 -6.65 15.17
N TRP A 118 -9.12 -6.09 14.96
CA TRP A 118 -8.26 -5.52 16.00
C TRP A 118 -8.47 -4.03 16.29
N ASN A 119 -8.94 -3.21 15.32
CA ASN A 119 -9.05 -1.77 15.57
C ASN A 119 -10.06 -1.04 14.67
N LYS A 120 -11.34 -1.36 14.83
CA LYS A 120 -12.45 -0.71 14.08
C LYS A 120 -12.50 0.81 14.28
N ALA A 121 -12.02 1.31 15.42
CA ALA A 121 -12.03 2.74 15.76
C ALA A 121 -11.04 3.57 14.90
N LYS A 122 -9.95 2.98 14.41
CA LYS A 122 -8.95 3.67 13.59
C LYS A 122 -9.33 3.74 12.10
N GLY A 123 -10.28 2.91 11.66
CA GLY A 123 -10.80 2.91 10.28
C GLY A 123 -9.90 2.15 9.31
N LYS A 124 -9.96 2.55 8.04
CA LYS A 124 -9.17 1.95 6.94
C LYS A 124 -7.89 2.73 6.70
N ALA A 125 -6.83 2.02 6.27
CA ALA A 125 -5.61 2.63 5.77
C ALA A 125 -5.23 2.05 4.42
N ILE A 126 -4.69 2.90 3.56
CA ILE A 126 -4.13 2.53 2.27
C ILE A 126 -2.77 3.23 2.18
N ASN A 127 -1.71 2.46 2.33
CA ASN A 127 -0.36 2.98 2.37
C ASN A 127 0.62 2.01 1.72
N ILE A 128 1.76 2.49 1.28
CA ILE A 128 2.83 1.68 0.67
C ILE A 128 4.12 1.79 1.48
N SER A 129 4.42 3.01 1.99
CA SER A 129 5.64 3.26 2.74
C SER A 129 5.50 4.49 3.63
N GLY A 130 6.46 4.65 4.55
CA GLY A 130 6.52 5.80 5.45
C GLY A 130 5.47 5.77 6.56
N ASP A 131 5.40 6.87 7.27
CA ASP A 131 4.63 7.10 8.48
C ASP A 131 3.79 8.39 8.41
N ILE A 132 3.67 8.99 7.22
CA ILE A 132 2.87 10.19 6.97
C ILE A 132 1.66 9.81 6.13
N GLY A 133 0.49 10.33 6.52
CA GLY A 133 -0.75 10.03 5.81
C GLY A 133 -1.77 11.16 5.88
N ILE A 134 -2.62 11.19 4.85
CA ILE A 134 -3.80 12.03 4.75
C ILE A 134 -4.93 11.30 5.47
N GLN A 135 -5.26 11.76 6.67
CA GLN A 135 -6.34 11.22 7.48
C GLN A 135 -7.65 11.91 7.11
N LEU A 136 -8.62 11.11 6.73
CA LEU A 136 -9.98 11.53 6.41
C LEU A 136 -10.93 11.01 7.49
N THR A 137 -11.84 11.86 7.95
CA THR A 137 -13.04 11.47 8.68
C THR A 137 -14.24 11.84 7.82
N LEU A 138 -15.06 10.86 7.45
CA LEU A 138 -16.24 11.08 6.64
C LEU A 138 -17.43 11.44 7.52
N LYS A 139 -18.44 12.09 6.96
CA LYS A 139 -19.69 12.46 7.67
C LYS A 139 -20.45 11.25 8.22
N ASN A 140 -20.29 10.08 7.63
CA ASN A 140 -20.86 8.83 8.14
C ASN A 140 -20.03 8.19 9.27
N GLY A 141 -19.04 8.91 9.82
CA GLY A 141 -18.18 8.45 10.90
C GLY A 141 -17.03 7.52 10.47
N LYS A 142 -16.97 7.10 9.21
CA LYS A 142 -15.87 6.24 8.72
C LYS A 142 -14.59 7.04 8.62
N LYS A 143 -13.47 6.38 8.95
CA LYS A 143 -12.13 6.97 8.82
C LYS A 143 -11.35 6.26 7.73
N LEU A 144 -10.57 7.04 6.96
CA LEU A 144 -9.67 6.55 5.95
C LEU A 144 -8.34 7.30 6.05
N LEU A 145 -7.24 6.57 6.11
CA LEU A 145 -5.89 7.11 6.00
C LEU A 145 -5.32 6.72 4.63
N ILE A 146 -4.78 7.68 3.91
CA ILE A 146 -4.07 7.47 2.64
C ILE A 146 -2.62 7.90 2.85
N GLY A 147 -1.68 6.96 2.75
CA GLY A 147 -0.25 7.24 2.90
C GLY A 147 0.26 8.25 1.86
N THR A 148 1.19 9.10 2.26
CA THR A 148 1.84 10.07 1.37
C THR A 148 3.32 10.23 1.74
N GLN A 149 4.15 10.46 0.72
CA GLN A 149 5.57 10.83 0.87
C GLN A 149 5.78 12.33 0.65
N LYS A 150 4.70 13.06 0.29
CA LYS A 150 4.73 14.48 -0.08
C LYS A 150 3.93 15.32 0.91
N GLU A 151 4.32 15.27 2.18
CA GLU A 151 3.60 15.93 3.28
C GLU A 151 3.28 17.39 3.00
N SER A 152 4.32 18.19 2.71
CA SER A 152 4.19 19.64 2.52
C SER A 152 3.32 20.01 1.32
N GLU A 153 3.42 19.22 0.22
CA GLU A 153 2.60 19.45 -0.96
C GLU A 153 1.14 19.07 -0.69
N ALA A 154 0.90 17.95 -0.02
CA ALA A 154 -0.43 17.52 0.37
C ALA A 154 -1.10 18.54 1.30
N LYS A 155 -0.40 19.01 2.35
CA LYS A 155 -0.92 20.06 3.26
C LYS A 155 -1.31 21.31 2.49
N ARG A 156 -0.40 21.83 1.65
CA ARG A 156 -0.63 23.06 0.88
C ARG A 156 -1.84 22.96 -0.05
N VAL A 157 -2.06 21.79 -0.68
CA VAL A 157 -3.20 21.61 -1.58
C VAL A 157 -4.48 21.42 -0.79
N LEU A 158 -4.46 20.65 0.29
CA LEU A 158 -5.61 20.48 1.19
C LEU A 158 -6.09 21.82 1.77
N ASP A 159 -5.18 22.69 2.19
CA ASP A 159 -5.52 24.03 2.71
C ASP A 159 -6.27 24.89 1.68
N THR A 160 -5.98 24.69 0.39
CA THR A 160 -6.69 25.41 -0.69
C THR A 160 -8.17 25.00 -0.79
N TYR A 161 -8.51 23.79 -0.33
CA TYR A 161 -9.86 23.24 -0.47
C TYR A 161 -10.61 23.06 0.87
N LYS A 162 -10.02 23.47 2.00
CA LYS A 162 -10.67 23.37 3.33
C LYS A 162 -12.04 24.05 3.39
N ASN A 163 -12.21 25.14 2.67
CA ASN A 163 -13.48 25.88 2.60
C ASN A 163 -14.61 25.11 1.87
N LYS A 164 -14.31 24.01 1.20
CA LYS A 164 -15.29 23.12 0.57
C LYS A 164 -15.80 22.01 1.48
N ILE A 165 -15.19 21.87 2.66
CA ILE A 165 -15.65 20.95 3.70
C ILE A 165 -16.68 21.69 4.53
N ILE A 166 -17.98 21.39 4.29
CA ILE A 166 -19.13 22.05 4.92
C ILE A 166 -19.71 21.14 5.99
#